data_5c6cfe6d74165ee7d95d5918dc0dea6c
#
_entry.id   5c6cfe6d74165ee7d95d5918dc0dea6c
#
_cell.length_a   1.000
_cell.length_b   1.000
_cell.length_c   1.000
_cell.angle_alpha   90.00
_cell.angle_beta   90.00
_cell.angle_gamma   90.00
#
_symmetry.space_group_name_H-M   'P 1'
#
loop_
_entity.id
_entity.type
_entity.pdbx_description
1 polymer ?
#
loop_
_entity_poly.entity_id
_entity_poly.type
_entity_poly.pdbx_seq_one_letter_code
_entity_poly.pdbx_strand_id
1 'polypeptide(L)'
;TNNAPQILTALRAQMVAENPSFENRLPQVTQDNIREFGTAVLDYQPAQNAFVDTLVNLIGRVWITYRLFTNPMRVLKKGILEYGDTVELVYTNLAKAHQFDPAQAEEEWMKREIPDVNTAFAKLNYQVFYKQTISDDMLRQAFMSWQGLSDFISSVFNAMYTGAELDEFITMKNLLAQYGTAGKFAVEVIDEVTDNTSAHMALAKMKAVSNKMAFMRSDYNSLGVLTATPKEKQVLIIDADTDAYLAVLGYSTLFNLEPAKVQYRVIVVDEIPIQDTHAILIDEDFYAVWDALQKFTRDMNGQGLYWQYWAHYWRIMAVCPFANAVAFVTTAPTITGVTVLPSATTVNKGSTVQMNATVEGTGLYPQGVTWAISGNSDSATTITRDGVLTIGST
;
A
#
# COMPACT_ATOMS: atom_id res chain seq x y z
N THR A 1 27.88 -12.59 5.78
CA THR A 1 29.20 -12.86 5.21
C THR A 1 29.81 -11.61 4.61
N ASN A 2 30.77 -11.01 5.24
CA ASN A 2 31.83 -10.04 4.90
C ASN A 2 31.65 -9.09 3.70
N ASN A 3 30.74 -8.17 3.76
CA ASN A 3 30.68 -7.07 2.79
C ASN A 3 31.46 -5.81 3.24
N ALA A 4 31.93 -5.74 4.48
CA ALA A 4 32.63 -4.57 5.02
C ALA A 4 33.97 -4.27 4.33
N PRO A 5 34.85 -5.25 4.00
CA PRO A 5 36.09 -4.98 3.26
C PRO A 5 35.80 -4.42 1.87
N GLN A 6 34.83 -4.96 1.19
CA GLN A 6 34.43 -4.53 -0.15
C GLN A 6 33.83 -3.12 -0.14
N ILE A 7 33.01 -2.79 0.87
CA ILE A 7 32.46 -1.46 1.07
C ILE A 7 33.56 -0.44 1.32
N LEU A 8 34.49 -0.72 2.23
CA LEU A 8 35.60 0.19 2.53
C LEU A 8 36.58 0.34 1.37
N THR A 9 36.84 -0.72 0.63
CA THR A 9 37.68 -0.67 -0.56
C THR A 9 37.02 0.18 -1.64
N ALA A 10 35.74 0.00 -1.87
CA ALA A 10 34.95 0.81 -2.80
C ALA A 10 34.87 2.28 -2.36
N LEU A 11 34.73 2.50 -1.05
CA LEU A 11 34.66 3.83 -0.44
C LEU A 11 35.99 4.56 -0.60
N ARG A 12 37.13 3.90 -0.29
CA ARG A 12 38.47 4.45 -0.54
C ARG A 12 38.68 4.76 -2.03
N ALA A 13 38.31 3.86 -2.92
CA ALA A 13 38.46 4.06 -4.36
C ALA A 13 37.66 5.28 -4.84
N GLN A 14 36.45 5.50 -4.33
CA GLN A 14 35.64 6.66 -4.67
C GLN A 14 36.23 7.96 -4.08
N MET A 15 36.69 7.94 -2.82
CA MET A 15 37.35 9.09 -2.21
C MET A 15 38.58 9.52 -3.01
N VAL A 16 39.40 8.56 -3.46
CA VAL A 16 40.57 8.81 -4.30
C VAL A 16 40.18 9.31 -5.68
N ALA A 17 39.08 8.81 -6.27
CA ALA A 17 38.59 9.28 -7.54
C ALA A 17 38.07 10.74 -7.48
N GLU A 18 37.46 11.12 -6.38
CA GLU A 18 36.98 12.51 -6.15
C GLU A 18 38.15 13.45 -5.81
N ASN A 19 39.14 12.96 -5.10
CA ASN A 19 40.36 13.74 -4.76
C ASN A 19 41.62 12.87 -4.80
N PRO A 20 42.40 12.93 -5.87
CA PRO A 20 43.61 12.12 -6.03
C PRO A 20 44.68 12.32 -4.93
N SER A 21 44.67 13.43 -4.19
CA SER A 21 45.60 13.65 -3.08
C SER A 21 45.45 12.64 -1.92
N PHE A 22 44.31 11.97 -1.85
CA PHE A 22 44.02 10.93 -0.85
C PHE A 22 44.72 9.60 -1.14
N GLU A 23 45.17 9.35 -2.37
CA GLU A 23 45.86 8.11 -2.74
C GLU A 23 47.10 7.84 -1.88
N ASN A 24 47.91 8.87 -1.65
CA ASN A 24 49.14 8.78 -0.87
C ASN A 24 48.93 8.89 0.66
N ARG A 25 47.76 9.36 1.10
CA ARG A 25 47.42 9.58 2.51
C ARG A 25 46.60 8.45 3.13
N LEU A 26 45.76 7.82 2.34
CA LEU A 26 44.88 6.76 2.81
C LEU A 26 45.51 5.39 2.42
N PRO A 27 45.92 4.58 3.38
CA PRO A 27 46.47 3.25 3.10
C PRO A 27 45.40 2.38 2.41
N GLN A 28 45.87 1.33 1.71
CA GLN A 28 44.94 0.34 1.18
C GLN A 28 44.22 -0.38 2.33
N VAL A 29 42.93 -0.62 2.20
CA VAL A 29 42.11 -1.20 3.27
C VAL A 29 42.31 -2.72 3.30
N THR A 30 42.79 -3.21 4.43
CA THR A 30 42.87 -4.64 4.74
C THR A 30 42.32 -4.89 6.13
N GLN A 31 42.07 -6.16 6.46
CA GLN A 31 41.51 -6.52 7.75
C GLN A 31 42.46 -6.17 8.92
N ASP A 32 43.78 -6.21 8.68
CA ASP A 32 44.78 -6.00 9.69
C ASP A 32 45.11 -4.51 9.92
N ASN A 33 44.90 -3.64 8.91
CA ASN A 33 45.29 -2.22 8.99
C ASN A 33 44.09 -1.24 9.20
N ILE A 34 42.98 -1.75 9.62
CA ILE A 34 41.74 -0.92 9.80
C ILE A 34 41.96 0.28 10.73
N ARG A 35 42.78 0.10 11.79
CA ARG A 35 43.10 1.18 12.73
C ARG A 35 43.99 2.25 12.09
N GLU A 36 44.95 1.84 11.30
CA GLU A 36 45.84 2.77 10.56
C GLU A 36 45.03 3.57 9.53
N PHE A 37 44.14 2.90 8.79
CA PHE A 37 43.21 3.57 7.89
C PHE A 37 42.30 4.54 8.64
N GLY A 38 41.69 4.10 9.77
CA GLY A 38 40.85 4.94 10.60
C GLY A 38 41.58 6.17 11.13
N THR A 39 42.83 6.02 11.61
CA THR A 39 43.67 7.15 12.04
C THR A 39 43.92 8.10 10.88
N ALA A 40 44.29 7.60 9.70
CA ALA A 40 44.55 8.43 8.52
C ALA A 40 43.27 9.22 8.07
N VAL A 41 42.09 8.65 8.24
CA VAL A 41 40.80 9.31 7.96
C VAL A 41 40.50 10.38 9.04
N LEU A 42 40.66 10.05 10.32
CA LEU A 42 40.22 10.89 11.44
C LEU A 42 41.18 12.06 11.72
N ASP A 43 42.45 11.89 11.47
CA ASP A 43 43.48 12.93 11.74
C ASP A 43 43.52 14.01 10.65
N TYR A 44 42.81 13.83 9.55
CA TYR A 44 42.73 14.79 8.45
C TYR A 44 41.30 15.13 8.09
N GLN A 45 40.83 16.29 8.56
CA GLN A 45 39.41 16.72 8.42
C GLN A 45 38.84 16.61 7.00
N PRO A 46 39.56 16.97 5.92
CA PRO A 46 39.04 16.77 4.57
C PRO A 46 38.84 15.29 4.21
N ALA A 47 39.68 14.38 4.73
CA ALA A 47 39.51 12.94 4.51
C ALA A 47 38.33 12.39 5.33
N GLN A 48 38.13 12.88 6.56
CA GLN A 48 36.96 12.55 7.39
C GLN A 48 35.68 12.99 6.72
N ASN A 49 35.61 14.22 6.23
CA ASN A 49 34.45 14.74 5.51
C ASN A 49 34.16 13.91 4.25
N ALA A 50 35.18 13.65 3.43
CA ALA A 50 35.08 12.85 2.23
C ALA A 50 34.65 11.40 2.54
N PHE A 51 35.18 10.81 3.62
CA PHE A 51 34.81 9.47 4.07
C PHE A 51 33.29 9.40 4.38
N VAL A 52 32.83 10.33 5.20
CA VAL A 52 31.43 10.40 5.59
C VAL A 52 30.53 10.70 4.38
N ASP A 53 30.97 11.58 3.49
CA ASP A 53 30.27 11.93 2.25
C ASP A 53 30.11 10.72 1.32
N THR A 54 31.20 10.02 1.10
CA THR A 54 31.24 8.84 0.24
C THR A 54 30.45 7.69 0.87
N LEU A 55 30.52 7.54 2.19
CA LEU A 55 29.73 6.55 2.92
C LEU A 55 28.23 6.76 2.68
N VAL A 56 27.76 8.00 2.78
CA VAL A 56 26.32 8.34 2.55
C VAL A 56 25.92 8.15 1.09
N ASN A 57 26.79 8.51 0.14
CA ASN A 57 26.52 8.30 -1.29
C ASN A 57 26.48 6.82 -1.67
N LEU A 58 27.31 6.00 -1.04
CA LEU A 58 27.27 4.54 -1.17
C LEU A 58 26.00 3.97 -0.52
N ILE A 59 25.53 4.56 0.61
CA ILE A 59 24.28 4.21 1.26
C ILE A 59 23.10 4.30 0.27
N GLY A 60 23.02 5.35 -0.51
CA GLY A 60 21.97 5.52 -1.53
C GLY A 60 22.02 4.52 -2.69
N ARG A 61 23.18 3.84 -2.90
CA ARG A 61 23.41 2.94 -4.03
C ARG A 61 23.56 1.47 -3.64
N VAL A 62 23.87 1.17 -2.37
CA VAL A 62 24.07 -0.21 -1.91
C VAL A 62 22.71 -0.85 -1.62
N TRP A 63 22.36 -1.82 -2.41
CA TRP A 63 21.24 -2.72 -2.11
C TRP A 63 21.59 -3.53 -0.86
N ILE A 64 20.89 -3.25 0.24
CA ILE A 64 21.29 -3.73 1.56
C ILE A 64 20.86 -5.18 1.74
N THR A 65 21.85 -6.05 1.97
CA THR A 65 21.64 -7.47 2.29
C THR A 65 21.22 -7.68 3.76
N TYR A 66 21.31 -6.65 4.60
CA TYR A 66 21.08 -6.70 6.05
C TYR A 66 19.75 -6.06 6.49
N ARG A 67 18.67 -6.24 5.71
CA ARG A 67 17.35 -5.81 6.16
C ARG A 67 16.86 -6.76 7.23
N LEU A 68 16.57 -6.24 8.43
CA LEU A 68 15.92 -6.99 9.49
C LEU A 68 14.44 -7.24 9.18
N PHE A 69 13.81 -6.32 8.45
CA PHE A 69 12.42 -6.39 8.03
C PHE A 69 12.27 -5.92 6.58
N THR A 70 11.44 -6.59 5.83
CA THR A 70 11.01 -6.17 4.50
C THR A 70 9.49 -6.22 4.46
N ASN A 71 8.86 -5.14 4.00
CA ASN A 71 7.41 -5.06 3.87
C ASN A 71 6.89 -6.15 2.91
N PRO A 72 6.11 -7.14 3.38
CA PRO A 72 5.56 -8.20 2.52
C PRO A 72 4.57 -7.66 1.49
N MET A 73 3.93 -6.52 1.77
CA MET A 73 2.97 -5.86 0.86
C MET A 73 3.64 -4.97 -0.18
N ARG A 74 4.97 -4.83 -0.17
CA ARG A 74 5.74 -4.01 -1.13
C ARG A 74 5.48 -4.38 -2.59
N VAL A 75 5.17 -5.64 -2.86
CA VAL A 75 4.87 -6.12 -4.21
C VAL A 75 3.60 -5.50 -4.82
N LEU A 76 2.74 -4.89 -3.99
CA LEU A 76 1.52 -4.21 -4.40
C LEU A 76 1.73 -2.73 -4.75
N LYS A 77 2.95 -2.20 -4.59
CA LYS A 77 3.30 -0.83 -4.98
C LYS A 77 3.35 -0.70 -6.49
N LYS A 78 2.92 0.45 -6.99
CA LYS A 78 2.86 0.74 -8.44
C LYS A 78 4.18 1.26 -9.03
N GLY A 79 5.16 1.60 -8.18
CA GLY A 79 6.46 2.09 -8.59
C GLY A 79 6.74 3.53 -8.21
N ILE A 80 7.55 4.22 -9.04
CA ILE A 80 8.00 5.58 -8.78
C ILE A 80 7.19 6.55 -9.65
N LEU A 81 6.69 7.61 -9.02
CA LEU A 81 6.09 8.74 -9.72
C LEU A 81 7.20 9.78 -10.01
N GLU A 82 7.62 9.90 -11.25
CA GLU A 82 8.73 10.79 -11.62
C GLU A 82 8.37 12.27 -11.50
N TYR A 83 7.11 12.63 -11.78
CA TYR A 83 6.62 14.01 -11.77
C TYR A 83 5.20 14.08 -11.24
N GLY A 84 4.92 15.15 -10.50
CA GLY A 84 3.59 15.44 -9.97
C GLY A 84 3.37 14.93 -8.53
N ASP A 85 2.29 15.39 -7.95
CA ASP A 85 1.85 15.07 -6.58
C ASP A 85 0.47 14.39 -6.55
N THR A 86 -0.12 14.20 -7.73
CA THR A 86 -1.48 13.68 -7.87
C THR A 86 -1.53 12.67 -9.02
N VAL A 87 -2.16 11.53 -8.77
CA VAL A 87 -2.46 10.51 -9.77
C VAL A 87 -3.96 10.43 -9.96
N GLU A 88 -4.42 10.50 -11.20
CA GLU A 88 -5.81 10.30 -11.57
C GLU A 88 -6.08 8.83 -11.85
N LEU A 89 -7.08 8.27 -11.20
CA LEU A 89 -7.59 6.93 -11.42
C LEU A 89 -8.90 7.06 -12.22
N VAL A 90 -8.92 6.51 -13.43
CA VAL A 90 -10.04 6.64 -14.36
C VAL A 90 -10.68 5.26 -14.58
N TYR A 91 -12.00 5.22 -14.47
CA TYR A 91 -12.80 4.07 -14.85
C TYR A 91 -13.84 4.51 -15.90
N THR A 92 -13.93 3.76 -17.00
CA THR A 92 -14.92 3.99 -18.06
C THR A 92 -15.90 2.83 -18.08
N ASN A 93 -17.19 3.13 -17.98
CA ASN A 93 -18.26 2.13 -18.07
C ASN A 93 -18.30 1.48 -19.46
N LEU A 94 -18.84 0.25 -19.49
CA LEU A 94 -19.00 -0.49 -20.74
C LEU A 94 -19.99 0.23 -21.67
N ALA A 95 -19.70 0.20 -22.98
CA ALA A 95 -20.64 0.66 -23.98
C ALA A 95 -21.91 -0.22 -23.98
N LYS A 96 -23.06 0.40 -24.14
CA LYS A 96 -24.34 -0.30 -24.24
C LYS A 96 -24.51 -0.91 -25.62
N ALA A 97 -25.05 -2.13 -25.66
CA ALA A 97 -25.43 -2.75 -26.93
C ALA A 97 -26.80 -2.19 -27.37
N HIS A 98 -26.93 -1.81 -28.64
CA HIS A 98 -28.17 -1.43 -29.27
C HIS A 98 -28.68 -2.55 -30.12
N GLN A 99 -30.02 -2.72 -30.17
CA GLN A 99 -30.64 -3.63 -31.09
C GLN A 99 -30.53 -3.06 -32.51
N PHE A 100 -30.12 -3.88 -33.45
CA PHE A 100 -30.08 -3.46 -34.84
C PHE A 100 -31.51 -3.32 -35.38
N ASP A 101 -31.92 -2.09 -35.65
CA ASP A 101 -33.19 -1.75 -36.29
C ASP A 101 -32.98 -0.74 -37.42
N PRO A 102 -33.09 -1.18 -38.70
CA PRO A 102 -32.89 -0.28 -39.83
C PRO A 102 -33.89 0.88 -39.91
N ALA A 103 -35.08 0.71 -39.33
CA ALA A 103 -36.14 1.75 -39.36
C ALA A 103 -35.83 2.90 -38.39
N GLN A 104 -35.12 2.62 -37.29
CA GLN A 104 -34.70 3.64 -36.32
C GLN A 104 -33.37 4.31 -36.70
N ALA A 105 -32.63 3.73 -37.64
CA ALA A 105 -31.32 4.26 -38.03
C ALA A 105 -31.36 5.70 -38.56
N GLU A 106 -32.43 6.12 -39.18
CA GLU A 106 -32.58 7.48 -39.70
C GLU A 106 -32.86 8.50 -38.59
N GLU A 107 -33.53 8.09 -37.51
CA GLU A 107 -33.86 8.99 -36.39
C GLU A 107 -32.72 9.05 -35.34
N GLU A 108 -32.00 7.97 -35.14
CA GLU A 108 -31.01 7.85 -34.05
C GLU A 108 -29.55 8.05 -34.50
N TRP A 109 -29.24 8.12 -35.78
CA TRP A 109 -27.86 8.15 -36.29
C TRP A 109 -27.00 9.34 -35.80
N MET A 110 -27.62 10.42 -35.35
CA MET A 110 -26.95 11.60 -34.76
C MET A 110 -27.06 11.67 -33.22
N LYS A 111 -27.68 10.69 -32.57
CA LYS A 111 -27.82 10.68 -31.14
C LYS A 111 -26.48 10.40 -30.48
N ARG A 112 -26.06 11.33 -29.62
CA ARG A 112 -24.79 11.22 -28.91
C ARG A 112 -24.94 10.31 -27.71
N GLU A 113 -24.07 9.29 -27.58
CA GLU A 113 -23.87 8.54 -26.37
C GLU A 113 -22.51 8.94 -25.77
N ILE A 114 -22.54 9.61 -24.64
CA ILE A 114 -21.34 10.04 -23.91
C ILE A 114 -20.94 8.89 -22.98
N PRO A 115 -19.67 8.44 -23.03
CA PRO A 115 -19.19 7.46 -22.10
C PRO A 115 -19.36 7.95 -20.66
N ASP A 116 -19.86 7.08 -19.80
CA ASP A 116 -19.92 7.34 -18.36
C ASP A 116 -18.54 7.03 -17.76
N VAL A 117 -17.86 8.09 -17.33
CA VAL A 117 -16.50 8.04 -16.81
C VAL A 117 -16.50 8.44 -15.34
N ASN A 118 -15.97 7.58 -14.49
CA ASN A 118 -15.75 7.85 -13.09
C ASN A 118 -14.29 8.10 -12.84
N THR A 119 -13.95 9.16 -12.10
CA THR A 119 -12.57 9.52 -11.77
C THR A 119 -12.39 9.60 -10.27
N ALA A 120 -11.20 9.18 -9.81
CA ALA A 120 -10.76 9.35 -8.43
C ALA A 120 -9.32 9.88 -8.44
N PHE A 121 -8.96 10.66 -7.43
CA PHE A 121 -7.64 11.28 -7.34
C PHE A 121 -6.90 10.78 -6.10
N ALA A 122 -5.70 10.26 -6.31
CA ALA A 122 -4.77 9.94 -5.24
C ALA A 122 -3.70 11.05 -5.16
N LYS A 123 -3.60 11.70 -4.00
CA LYS A 123 -2.69 12.83 -3.78
C LYS A 123 -1.55 12.44 -2.85
N LEU A 124 -0.43 13.15 -2.96
CA LEU A 124 0.69 13.03 -2.05
C LEU A 124 0.25 13.36 -0.61
N ASN A 125 0.21 12.34 0.24
CA ASN A 125 -0.33 12.42 1.60
C ASN A 125 0.61 11.85 2.67
N TYR A 126 1.72 11.25 2.28
CA TYR A 126 2.70 10.67 3.19
C TYR A 126 4.06 11.29 2.93
N GLN A 127 4.51 12.18 3.83
CA GLN A 127 5.79 12.88 3.74
C GLN A 127 6.50 12.74 5.08
N VAL A 128 7.50 11.88 5.14
CA VAL A 128 8.26 11.62 6.36
C VAL A 128 9.76 11.68 6.10
N PHE A 129 10.52 11.87 7.15
CA PHE A 129 11.96 11.69 7.13
C PHE A 129 12.43 10.92 8.37
N TYR A 130 13.47 10.14 8.18
CA TYR A 130 14.17 9.43 9.25
C TYR A 130 15.50 10.10 9.49
N LYS A 131 15.79 10.40 10.76
CA LYS A 131 17.00 11.10 11.16
C LYS A 131 17.94 10.17 11.89
N GLN A 132 19.22 10.20 11.49
CA GLN A 132 20.30 9.52 12.19
C GLN A 132 21.44 10.48 12.46
N THR A 133 22.00 10.41 13.66
CA THR A 133 23.15 11.24 14.06
C THR A 133 24.37 10.37 14.20
N ILE A 134 25.48 10.81 13.64
CA ILE A 134 26.80 10.18 13.76
C ILE A 134 27.76 11.19 14.41
N SER A 135 28.22 10.89 15.62
CA SER A 135 29.23 11.70 16.28
C SER A 135 30.63 11.25 15.92
N ASP A 136 31.62 12.15 16.02
CA ASP A 136 33.03 11.83 15.82
C ASP A 136 33.51 10.73 16.78
N ASP A 137 32.99 10.70 18.01
CA ASP A 137 33.33 9.67 19.00
C ASP A 137 32.82 8.31 18.58
N MET A 138 31.62 8.19 18.04
CA MET A 138 31.09 6.94 17.50
C MET A 138 31.93 6.44 16.32
N LEU A 139 32.35 7.36 15.46
CA LEU A 139 33.20 7.04 14.32
C LEU A 139 34.60 6.57 14.77
N ARG A 140 35.19 7.23 15.78
CA ARG A 140 36.47 6.81 16.39
C ARG A 140 36.36 5.41 17.01
N GLN A 141 35.31 5.14 17.76
CA GLN A 141 35.05 3.82 18.34
C GLN A 141 34.85 2.74 17.27
N ALA A 142 34.12 3.06 16.18
CA ALA A 142 33.94 2.13 15.07
C ALA A 142 35.27 1.70 14.42
N PHE A 143 36.22 2.60 14.29
CA PHE A 143 37.54 2.29 13.73
C PHE A 143 38.49 1.52 14.68
N MET A 144 38.14 1.30 15.94
CA MET A 144 38.92 0.52 16.87
C MET A 144 39.04 -0.96 16.48
N SER A 145 38.05 -1.52 15.79
CA SER A 145 38.06 -2.90 15.32
C SER A 145 37.26 -3.05 14.03
N TRP A 146 37.63 -4.07 13.25
CA TRP A 146 36.90 -4.41 12.03
C TRP A 146 35.40 -4.71 12.29
N GLN A 147 35.13 -5.48 13.34
CA GLN A 147 33.78 -5.80 13.75
C GLN A 147 33.01 -4.55 14.16
N GLY A 148 33.63 -3.65 14.93
CA GLY A 148 33.02 -2.39 15.34
C GLY A 148 32.58 -1.50 14.16
N LEU A 149 33.42 -1.43 13.10
CA LEU A 149 33.07 -0.68 11.91
C LEU A 149 31.93 -1.34 11.11
N SER A 150 31.93 -2.67 11.00
CA SER A 150 30.85 -3.43 10.36
C SER A 150 29.53 -3.25 11.08
N ASP A 151 29.53 -3.33 12.40
CA ASP A 151 28.35 -3.16 13.24
C ASP A 151 27.82 -1.72 13.18
N PHE A 152 28.73 -0.74 13.16
CA PHE A 152 28.35 0.67 13.00
C PHE A 152 27.67 0.94 11.67
N ILE A 153 28.27 0.51 10.56
CA ILE A 153 27.68 0.65 9.23
C ILE A 153 26.30 -0.04 9.20
N SER A 154 26.22 -1.29 9.67
CA SER A 154 24.97 -2.05 9.71
C SER A 154 23.90 -1.37 10.56
N SER A 155 24.26 -0.80 11.71
CA SER A 155 23.36 -0.09 12.60
C SER A 155 22.76 1.17 11.95
N VAL A 156 23.58 2.00 11.32
CA VAL A 156 23.10 3.21 10.65
C VAL A 156 22.14 2.88 9.51
N PHE A 157 22.48 1.86 8.71
CA PHE A 157 21.64 1.42 7.59
C PHE A 157 20.33 0.80 8.06
N ASN A 158 20.41 -0.16 8.98
CA ASN A 158 19.24 -0.89 9.44
C ASN A 158 18.21 0.03 10.10
N ALA A 159 18.68 1.00 10.90
CA ALA A 159 17.75 1.94 11.56
C ALA A 159 16.92 2.75 10.59
N MET A 160 17.53 3.28 9.51
CA MET A 160 16.84 4.15 8.55
C MET A 160 15.92 3.39 7.60
N TYR A 161 16.39 2.25 7.06
CA TYR A 161 15.63 1.50 6.06
C TYR A 161 14.58 0.58 6.68
N THR A 162 14.91 -0.10 7.76
CA THR A 162 13.95 -0.96 8.47
C THR A 162 12.80 -0.14 9.03
N GLY A 163 13.08 1.06 9.57
CA GLY A 163 12.05 1.99 10.00
C GLY A 163 11.12 2.39 8.87
N ALA A 164 11.68 2.75 7.71
CA ALA A 164 10.87 3.14 6.54
C ALA A 164 10.02 2.00 5.96
N GLU A 165 10.54 0.77 5.95
CA GLU A 165 9.78 -0.42 5.50
C GLU A 165 8.68 -0.81 6.50
N LEU A 166 8.96 -0.70 7.80
CA LEU A 166 7.99 -0.98 8.85
C LEU A 166 6.82 0.02 8.84
N ASP A 167 7.14 1.32 8.77
CA ASP A 167 6.12 2.37 8.74
C ASP A 167 5.27 2.29 7.45
N GLU A 168 5.88 1.92 6.32
CA GLU A 168 5.15 1.65 5.08
C GLU A 168 4.17 0.49 5.26
N PHE A 169 4.62 -0.62 5.86
CA PHE A 169 3.77 -1.78 6.15
C PHE A 169 2.60 -1.43 7.06
N ILE A 170 2.87 -0.73 8.17
CA ILE A 170 1.83 -0.28 9.10
C ILE A 170 0.83 0.64 8.41
N THR A 171 1.32 1.57 7.56
CA THR A 171 0.45 2.48 6.82
C THR A 171 -0.43 1.73 5.80
N MET A 172 0.12 0.74 5.09
CA MET A 172 -0.67 -0.09 4.19
C MET A 172 -1.73 -0.92 4.94
N LYS A 173 -1.41 -1.46 6.12
CA LYS A 173 -2.41 -2.09 7.01
C LYS A 173 -3.49 -1.10 7.46
N ASN A 174 -3.11 0.13 7.82
CA ASN A 174 -4.07 1.17 8.21
C ASN A 174 -5.01 1.58 7.06
N LEU A 175 -4.55 1.53 5.81
CA LEU A 175 -5.44 1.74 4.66
C LEU A 175 -6.53 0.66 4.58
N LEU A 176 -6.20 -0.62 4.88
CA LEU A 176 -7.21 -1.68 4.98
C LEU A 176 -8.20 -1.39 6.10
N ALA A 177 -7.70 -1.00 7.29
CA ALA A 177 -8.56 -0.65 8.43
C ALA A 177 -9.51 0.50 8.10
N GLN A 178 -9.01 1.56 7.48
CA GLN A 178 -9.83 2.71 7.06
C GLN A 178 -10.87 2.32 6.02
N TYR A 179 -10.50 1.48 5.04
CA TYR A 179 -11.42 0.98 4.03
C TYR A 179 -12.51 0.10 4.65
N GLY A 180 -12.16 -0.72 5.65
CA GLY A 180 -13.09 -1.52 6.44
C GLY A 180 -14.03 -0.67 7.28
N THR A 181 -13.49 0.29 8.05
CA THR A 181 -14.29 1.22 8.87
C THR A 181 -15.26 2.04 8.02
N ALA A 182 -14.85 2.39 6.78
CA ALA A 182 -15.73 3.05 5.82
C ALA A 182 -16.78 2.10 5.19
N GLY A 183 -16.83 0.81 5.59
CA GLY A 183 -17.79 -0.18 5.10
C GLY A 183 -17.73 -0.42 3.60
N LYS A 184 -16.52 -0.36 3.02
CA LYS A 184 -16.32 -0.42 1.56
C LYS A 184 -15.95 -1.80 1.03
N PHE A 185 -15.65 -2.76 1.91
CA PHE A 185 -15.45 -4.15 1.51
C PHE A 185 -16.76 -4.83 1.17
N ALA A 186 -16.74 -5.67 0.14
CA ALA A 186 -17.70 -6.76 0.06
C ALA A 186 -17.37 -7.78 1.16
N VAL A 187 -18.37 -8.36 1.79
CA VAL A 187 -18.19 -9.25 2.94
C VAL A 187 -18.67 -10.65 2.60
N GLU A 188 -17.83 -11.64 2.87
CA GLU A 188 -18.19 -13.06 2.82
C GLU A 188 -17.94 -13.69 4.18
N VAL A 189 -18.98 -14.33 4.73
CA VAL A 189 -18.89 -14.96 6.05
C VAL A 189 -18.30 -16.35 5.93
N ILE A 190 -17.23 -16.61 6.69
CA ILE A 190 -16.61 -17.94 6.81
C ILE A 190 -16.77 -18.46 8.25
N ASP A 191 -16.67 -19.76 8.43
CA ASP A 191 -16.60 -20.32 9.77
C ASP A 191 -15.19 -20.13 10.35
N GLU A 192 -15.09 -19.99 11.65
CA GLU A 192 -13.79 -19.97 12.34
C GLU A 192 -13.06 -21.31 12.09
N VAL A 193 -11.79 -21.21 11.72
CA VAL A 193 -10.99 -22.39 11.35
C VAL A 193 -10.48 -23.07 12.60
N THR A 194 -11.19 -24.09 13.05
CA THR A 194 -10.87 -24.86 14.27
C THR A 194 -10.60 -26.33 13.99
N ASP A 195 -11.12 -26.86 12.90
CA ASP A 195 -10.98 -28.27 12.49
C ASP A 195 -10.83 -28.42 10.96
N ASN A 196 -10.64 -29.68 10.50
CA ASN A 196 -10.48 -29.96 9.08
C ASN A 196 -11.72 -29.57 8.27
N THR A 197 -12.91 -29.68 8.82
CA THR A 197 -14.17 -29.40 8.10
C THR A 197 -14.32 -27.90 7.89
N SER A 198 -14.13 -27.10 8.93
CA SER A 198 -14.17 -25.64 8.85
C SER A 198 -13.07 -25.08 7.95
N ALA A 199 -11.85 -25.65 7.99
CA ALA A 199 -10.76 -25.30 7.10
C ALA A 199 -11.12 -25.52 5.61
N HIS A 200 -11.68 -26.68 5.29
CA HIS A 200 -12.13 -27.00 3.92
C HIS A 200 -13.27 -26.08 3.46
N MET A 201 -14.21 -25.78 4.32
CA MET A 201 -15.34 -24.89 4.01
C MET A 201 -14.85 -23.46 3.79
N ALA A 202 -13.92 -22.95 4.61
CA ALA A 202 -13.32 -21.64 4.44
C ALA A 202 -12.57 -21.54 3.09
N LEU A 203 -11.72 -22.54 2.77
CA LEU A 203 -11.02 -22.60 1.49
C LEU A 203 -11.99 -22.68 0.30
N ALA A 204 -13.07 -23.45 0.40
CA ALA A 204 -14.07 -23.55 -0.65
C ALA A 204 -14.78 -22.21 -0.89
N LYS A 205 -15.14 -21.46 0.17
CA LYS A 205 -15.72 -20.13 0.07
C LYS A 205 -14.73 -19.14 -0.56
N MET A 206 -13.48 -19.09 -0.10
CA MET A 206 -12.43 -18.24 -0.67
C MET A 206 -12.23 -18.53 -2.17
N LYS A 207 -12.18 -19.80 -2.56
CA LYS A 207 -12.07 -20.21 -3.96
C LYS A 207 -13.31 -19.85 -4.78
N ALA A 208 -14.51 -19.96 -4.22
CA ALA A 208 -15.75 -19.57 -4.88
C ALA A 208 -15.77 -18.06 -5.17
N VAL A 209 -15.36 -17.22 -4.20
CA VAL A 209 -15.24 -15.76 -4.38
C VAL A 209 -14.20 -15.45 -5.45
N SER A 210 -13.02 -16.07 -5.38
CA SER A 210 -11.95 -15.92 -6.39
C SER A 210 -12.45 -16.25 -7.80
N ASN A 211 -13.22 -17.33 -7.96
CA ASN A 211 -13.81 -17.68 -9.24
C ASN A 211 -14.84 -16.65 -9.72
N LYS A 212 -15.70 -16.16 -8.82
CA LYS A 212 -16.71 -15.14 -9.14
C LYS A 212 -16.09 -13.80 -9.49
N MET A 213 -15.00 -13.40 -8.81
CA MET A 213 -14.27 -12.15 -9.04
C MET A 213 -13.64 -12.06 -10.44
N ALA A 214 -13.39 -13.21 -11.08
CA ALA A 214 -12.88 -13.27 -12.46
C ALA A 214 -13.93 -12.87 -13.53
N PHE A 215 -15.20 -12.73 -13.15
CA PHE A 215 -16.27 -12.31 -14.05
C PHE A 215 -16.67 -10.85 -13.76
N MET A 216 -17.24 -10.17 -14.76
CA MET A 216 -17.75 -8.81 -14.62
C MET A 216 -18.87 -8.76 -13.57
N ARG A 217 -18.60 -8.06 -12.45
CA ARG A 217 -19.53 -7.88 -11.32
C ARG A 217 -19.37 -6.49 -10.75
N SER A 218 -20.44 -6.02 -10.10
CA SER A 218 -20.47 -4.69 -9.47
C SER A 218 -20.52 -4.74 -7.93
N ASP A 219 -20.60 -5.95 -7.36
CA ASP A 219 -20.82 -6.17 -5.93
C ASP A 219 -19.52 -6.27 -5.13
N TYR A 220 -18.35 -6.28 -5.78
CA TYR A 220 -17.05 -6.45 -5.12
C TYR A 220 -16.19 -5.19 -5.02
N ASN A 221 -16.67 -4.06 -5.53
CA ASN A 221 -15.99 -2.76 -5.38
C ASN A 221 -16.89 -1.72 -4.72
N SER A 222 -16.27 -0.70 -4.10
CA SER A 222 -16.99 0.27 -3.30
C SER A 222 -17.93 1.20 -4.09
N LEU A 223 -17.68 1.36 -5.38
CA LEU A 223 -18.48 2.22 -6.25
C LEU A 223 -19.55 1.44 -7.04
N GLY A 224 -19.60 0.10 -6.91
CA GLY A 224 -20.54 -0.76 -7.62
C GLY A 224 -20.46 -0.62 -9.13
N VAL A 225 -19.26 -0.43 -9.67
CA VAL A 225 -18.99 -0.42 -11.12
C VAL A 225 -18.68 -1.84 -11.60
N LEU A 226 -18.95 -2.12 -12.89
CA LEU A 226 -18.69 -3.44 -13.47
C LEU A 226 -17.21 -3.67 -13.69
N THR A 227 -16.57 -4.46 -12.83
CA THR A 227 -15.17 -4.84 -12.93
C THR A 227 -14.98 -6.34 -12.84
N ALA A 228 -13.88 -6.83 -13.39
CA ALA A 228 -13.44 -8.21 -13.28
C ALA A 228 -11.95 -8.24 -12.94
N THR A 229 -11.57 -9.10 -12.01
CA THR A 229 -10.17 -9.33 -11.64
C THR A 229 -9.75 -10.71 -12.07
N PRO A 230 -8.94 -10.87 -13.14
CA PRO A 230 -8.37 -12.15 -13.53
C PRO A 230 -7.58 -12.79 -12.40
N LYS A 231 -7.50 -14.10 -12.36
CA LYS A 231 -6.87 -14.85 -11.25
C LYS A 231 -5.42 -14.48 -11.01
N GLU A 232 -4.69 -14.14 -12.06
CA GLU A 232 -3.29 -13.75 -12.02
C GLU A 232 -3.08 -12.41 -11.30
N LYS A 233 -4.13 -11.56 -11.25
CA LYS A 233 -4.14 -10.27 -10.57
C LYS A 233 -4.80 -10.30 -9.20
N GLN A 234 -5.30 -11.46 -8.78
CA GLN A 234 -5.87 -11.61 -7.46
C GLN A 234 -4.78 -11.80 -6.42
N VAL A 235 -4.92 -11.12 -5.28
CA VAL A 235 -4.01 -11.20 -4.14
C VAL A 235 -4.81 -11.50 -2.89
N LEU A 236 -4.47 -12.57 -2.19
CA LEU A 236 -5.04 -12.93 -0.91
C LEU A 236 -4.10 -12.43 0.20
N ILE A 237 -4.58 -11.52 1.03
CA ILE A 237 -3.93 -11.12 2.27
C ILE A 237 -4.57 -11.93 3.38
N ILE A 238 -3.77 -12.64 4.16
CA ILE A 238 -4.25 -13.55 5.21
C ILE A 238 -3.43 -13.33 6.50
N ASP A 239 -4.07 -13.46 7.65
CA ASP A 239 -3.37 -13.43 8.93
C ASP A 239 -2.54 -14.70 9.15
N ALA A 240 -1.47 -14.58 9.93
CA ALA A 240 -0.51 -15.67 10.14
C ALA A 240 -1.12 -16.88 10.86
N ASP A 241 -2.07 -16.65 11.75
CA ASP A 241 -2.72 -17.73 12.51
C ASP A 241 -3.65 -18.54 11.62
N THR A 242 -4.48 -17.87 10.84
CA THR A 242 -5.40 -18.54 9.89
C THR A 242 -4.61 -19.24 8.78
N ASP A 243 -3.54 -18.65 8.24
CA ASP A 243 -2.68 -19.31 7.26
C ASP A 243 -2.07 -20.60 7.85
N ALA A 244 -1.57 -20.56 9.08
CA ALA A 244 -1.03 -21.75 9.76
C ALA A 244 -2.09 -22.85 9.94
N TYR A 245 -3.30 -22.50 10.37
CA TYR A 245 -4.40 -23.46 10.49
C TYR A 245 -4.81 -24.07 9.15
N LEU A 246 -4.95 -23.21 8.11
CA LEU A 246 -5.27 -23.68 6.77
C LEU A 246 -4.17 -24.56 6.18
N ALA A 247 -2.90 -24.26 6.45
CA ALA A 247 -1.77 -25.07 6.01
C ALA A 247 -1.78 -26.47 6.65
N VAL A 248 -2.04 -26.56 7.94
CA VAL A 248 -2.03 -27.83 8.68
C VAL A 248 -3.31 -28.63 8.48
N LEU A 249 -4.46 -28.00 8.55
CA LEU A 249 -5.77 -28.65 8.54
C LEU A 249 -6.36 -28.76 7.13
N GLY A 250 -6.21 -27.72 6.30
CA GLY A 250 -6.81 -27.64 4.98
C GLY A 250 -5.97 -28.32 3.90
N TYR A 251 -4.69 -28.01 3.83
CA TYR A 251 -3.81 -28.53 2.78
C TYR A 251 -3.32 -29.95 3.06
N SER A 252 -3.24 -30.41 4.31
CA SER A 252 -2.75 -31.75 4.67
C SER A 252 -3.57 -32.87 4.05
N THR A 253 -4.85 -32.69 3.83
CA THR A 253 -5.75 -33.66 3.17
C THR A 253 -5.77 -33.52 1.64
N LEU A 254 -5.33 -32.38 1.12
CA LEU A 254 -5.24 -32.14 -0.34
C LEU A 254 -3.89 -32.61 -0.93
N PHE A 255 -2.91 -32.99 -0.10
CA PHE A 255 -1.60 -33.47 -0.56
C PHE A 255 -1.63 -34.80 -1.32
N ASN A 256 -2.74 -35.52 -1.30
CA ASN A 256 -2.95 -36.71 -2.17
C ASN A 256 -3.54 -36.38 -3.55
N LEU A 257 -3.93 -35.13 -3.77
CA LEU A 257 -4.28 -34.59 -5.08
C LEU A 257 -3.22 -33.53 -5.38
N GLU A 258 -2.64 -33.55 -6.60
CA GLU A 258 -1.73 -32.49 -7.02
C GLU A 258 -2.27 -31.15 -6.53
N PRO A 259 -1.44 -30.29 -5.85
CA PRO A 259 -1.92 -29.03 -5.36
C PRO A 259 -2.52 -28.30 -6.56
N ALA A 260 -3.84 -28.18 -6.57
CA ALA A 260 -4.51 -27.34 -7.53
C ALA A 260 -3.83 -25.98 -7.35
N LYS A 261 -2.99 -25.59 -8.32
CA LYS A 261 -2.19 -24.35 -8.28
C LYS A 261 -3.12 -23.26 -7.84
N VAL A 262 -2.89 -22.78 -6.61
CA VAL A 262 -3.52 -21.55 -6.12
C VAL A 262 -3.04 -20.47 -7.08
N GLN A 263 -3.93 -20.02 -7.96
CA GLN A 263 -3.57 -19.14 -9.07
C GLN A 263 -3.43 -17.69 -8.64
N TYR A 264 -3.74 -17.38 -7.37
CA TYR A 264 -3.57 -16.06 -6.80
C TYR A 264 -2.35 -15.99 -5.87
N ARG A 265 -1.76 -14.81 -5.76
CA ARG A 265 -0.65 -14.55 -4.85
C ARG A 265 -1.16 -14.48 -3.41
N VAL A 266 -0.50 -15.16 -2.49
CA VAL A 266 -0.79 -15.09 -1.05
C VAL A 266 0.25 -14.20 -0.36
N ILE A 267 -0.21 -13.27 0.47
CA ILE A 267 0.62 -12.42 1.33
C ILE A 267 0.17 -12.67 2.76
N VAL A 268 1.07 -13.24 3.56
CA VAL A 268 0.82 -13.46 4.99
C VAL A 268 1.24 -12.21 5.76
N VAL A 269 0.35 -11.74 6.64
CA VAL A 269 0.58 -10.61 7.54
C VAL A 269 0.46 -11.08 8.99
N ASP A 270 1.05 -10.34 9.93
CA ASP A 270 0.97 -10.63 11.36
C ASP A 270 -0.49 -10.65 11.85
N GLU A 271 -1.25 -9.61 11.50
CA GLU A 271 -2.68 -9.48 11.82
C GLU A 271 -3.35 -8.55 10.81
N ILE A 272 -4.64 -8.73 10.58
CA ILE A 272 -5.47 -7.81 9.79
C ILE A 272 -6.15 -6.87 10.79
N PRO A 273 -5.97 -5.53 10.70
CA PRO A 273 -6.48 -4.57 11.68
C PRO A 273 -7.99 -4.26 11.46
N ILE A 274 -8.79 -5.29 11.24
CA ILE A 274 -10.23 -5.24 11.07
C ILE A 274 -10.83 -6.37 11.90
N GLN A 275 -11.76 -6.02 12.78
CA GLN A 275 -12.36 -6.98 13.69
C GLN A 275 -12.98 -8.18 12.93
N ASP A 276 -12.78 -9.37 13.48
CA ASP A 276 -13.32 -10.66 12.99
C ASP A 276 -12.96 -10.96 11.51
N THR A 277 -11.92 -10.31 10.97
CA THR A 277 -11.49 -10.50 9.58
C THR A 277 -10.17 -11.25 9.54
N HIS A 278 -10.15 -12.39 8.88
CA HIS A 278 -9.01 -13.31 8.83
C HIS A 278 -8.32 -13.37 7.48
N ALA A 279 -9.01 -13.00 6.43
CA ALA A 279 -8.44 -12.91 5.08
C ALA A 279 -9.15 -11.83 4.25
N ILE A 280 -8.43 -11.24 3.29
CA ILE A 280 -8.97 -10.25 2.35
C ILE A 280 -8.46 -10.62 0.96
N LEU A 281 -9.38 -10.83 0.02
CA LEU A 281 -9.05 -11.04 -1.38
C LEU A 281 -9.22 -9.71 -2.12
N ILE A 282 -8.13 -9.23 -2.71
CA ILE A 282 -8.09 -7.94 -3.41
C ILE A 282 -7.60 -8.08 -4.84
N ASP A 283 -7.91 -7.11 -5.66
CA ASP A 283 -7.26 -6.87 -6.93
C ASP A 283 -5.82 -6.34 -6.71
N GLU A 284 -4.86 -6.70 -7.54
CA GLU A 284 -3.49 -6.17 -7.53
C GLU A 284 -3.48 -4.63 -7.62
N ASP A 285 -4.50 -4.05 -8.27
CA ASP A 285 -4.67 -2.60 -8.43
C ASP A 285 -5.39 -1.93 -7.24
N PHE A 286 -5.74 -2.68 -6.19
CA PHE A 286 -6.39 -2.13 -4.99
C PHE A 286 -5.53 -1.06 -4.30
N TYR A 287 -4.23 -1.31 -4.14
CA TYR A 287 -3.32 -0.34 -3.56
C TYR A 287 -2.83 0.65 -4.62
N ALA A 288 -3.22 1.88 -4.47
CA ALA A 288 -2.76 3.03 -5.24
C ALA A 288 -1.58 3.70 -4.51
N VAL A 289 -0.43 2.99 -4.47
CA VAL A 289 0.76 3.41 -3.72
C VAL A 289 1.92 3.65 -4.66
N TRP A 290 2.46 4.89 -4.65
CA TRP A 290 3.64 5.30 -5.42
C TRP A 290 4.67 5.97 -4.54
N ASP A 291 5.95 5.74 -4.82
CA ASP A 291 7.04 6.53 -4.28
C ASP A 291 7.21 7.80 -5.13
N ALA A 292 7.02 8.99 -4.53
CA ALA A 292 7.17 10.27 -5.22
C ALA A 292 8.58 10.84 -5.07
N LEU A 293 9.20 10.69 -3.88
CA LEU A 293 10.56 11.13 -3.60
C LEU A 293 11.25 10.20 -2.61
N GLN A 294 12.48 9.84 -2.94
CA GLN A 294 13.43 9.27 -1.99
C GLN A 294 14.72 10.09 -2.08
N LYS A 295 15.03 10.85 -1.02
CA LYS A 295 16.19 11.74 -1.01
C LYS A 295 16.91 11.67 0.33
N PHE A 296 18.24 11.59 0.27
CA PHE A 296 19.11 11.69 1.44
C PHE A 296 19.73 13.08 1.50
N THR A 297 19.69 13.68 2.68
CA THR A 297 20.36 14.96 2.96
C THR A 297 21.16 14.84 4.23
N ARG A 298 22.14 15.73 4.40
CA ARG A 298 23.01 15.75 5.57
C ARG A 298 23.43 17.17 5.90
N ASP A 299 23.83 17.37 7.17
CA ASP A 299 24.45 18.58 7.64
C ASP A 299 25.38 18.30 8.83
N MET A 300 26.42 19.11 9.01
CA MET A 300 27.35 19.01 10.13
C MET A 300 27.07 20.09 11.16
N ASN A 301 26.91 19.66 12.41
CA ASN A 301 26.88 20.58 13.53
C ASN A 301 28.32 20.79 14.05
N GLY A 302 28.92 21.91 13.68
CA GLY A 302 30.29 22.25 14.06
C GLY A 302 30.49 22.49 15.56
N GLN A 303 29.46 22.86 16.31
CA GLN A 303 29.54 23.06 17.74
C GLN A 303 29.46 21.73 18.51
N GLY A 304 28.69 20.77 18.01
CA GLY A 304 28.49 19.46 18.65
C GLY A 304 29.39 18.36 18.11
N LEU A 305 30.18 18.62 17.08
CA LEU A 305 31.06 17.66 16.39
C LEU A 305 30.31 16.36 15.99
N TYR A 306 29.15 16.55 15.34
CA TYR A 306 28.36 15.43 14.84
C TYR A 306 27.73 15.75 13.49
N TRP A 307 27.52 14.70 12.71
CA TRP A 307 26.78 14.72 11.45
C TRP A 307 25.35 14.29 11.66
N GLN A 308 24.43 14.96 11.01
CA GLN A 308 23.03 14.58 10.93
C GLN A 308 22.69 14.16 9.52
N TYR A 309 21.99 13.04 9.41
CA TYR A 309 21.50 12.46 8.17
C TYR A 309 19.99 12.41 8.20
N TRP A 310 19.37 12.75 7.08
CA TRP A 310 17.94 12.63 6.89
C TRP A 310 17.67 11.83 5.63
N ALA A 311 16.87 10.77 5.76
CA ALA A 311 16.30 10.01 4.65
C ALA A 311 14.85 10.47 4.47
N HIS A 312 14.55 11.19 3.42
CA HIS A 312 13.20 11.68 3.09
C HIS A 312 12.49 10.65 2.22
N TYR A 313 11.26 10.31 2.58
CA TYR A 313 10.37 9.45 1.83
C TYR A 313 9.03 10.16 1.63
N TRP A 314 8.70 10.45 0.39
CA TRP A 314 7.42 11.00 0.03
C TRP A 314 6.66 9.98 -0.80
N ARG A 315 5.43 9.68 -0.41
CA ARG A 315 4.63 8.63 -1.02
C ARG A 315 3.19 9.07 -1.18
N ILE A 316 2.56 8.59 -2.25
CA ILE A 316 1.12 8.57 -2.38
C ILE A 316 0.65 7.26 -1.77
N MET A 317 -0.19 7.33 -0.74
CA MET A 317 -0.73 6.19 -0.01
C MET A 317 -2.25 6.23 -0.08
N ALA A 318 -2.84 5.51 -1.04
CA ALA A 318 -4.27 5.49 -1.28
C ALA A 318 -4.76 4.10 -1.69
N VAL A 319 -6.08 3.92 -1.76
CA VAL A 319 -6.73 2.74 -2.32
C VAL A 319 -7.56 3.12 -3.54
N CYS A 320 -7.59 2.24 -4.52
CA CYS A 320 -8.38 2.40 -5.73
C CYS A 320 -9.84 2.00 -5.45
N PRO A 321 -10.81 2.93 -5.57
CA PRO A 321 -12.21 2.63 -5.26
C PRO A 321 -12.90 1.75 -6.32
N PHE A 322 -12.27 1.58 -7.49
CA PHE A 322 -12.77 0.74 -8.59
C PHE A 322 -12.29 -0.70 -8.50
N ALA A 323 -11.26 -0.96 -7.68
CA ALA A 323 -10.69 -2.27 -7.52
C ALA A 323 -11.59 -3.17 -6.66
N ASN A 324 -11.67 -4.45 -7.03
CA ASN A 324 -12.43 -5.43 -6.28
C ASN A 324 -11.71 -5.76 -4.96
N ALA A 325 -12.49 -5.83 -3.87
CA ALA A 325 -11.98 -6.16 -2.54
C ALA A 325 -13.06 -6.88 -1.71
N VAL A 326 -12.76 -8.09 -1.25
CA VAL A 326 -13.68 -8.94 -0.47
C VAL A 326 -13.01 -9.33 0.84
N ALA A 327 -13.65 -9.03 1.97
CA ALA A 327 -13.20 -9.43 3.30
C ALA A 327 -13.91 -10.73 3.73
N PHE A 328 -13.13 -11.67 4.26
CA PHE A 328 -13.64 -12.91 4.84
C PHE A 328 -13.69 -12.74 6.37
N VAL A 329 -14.90 -12.76 6.90
CA VAL A 329 -15.16 -12.51 8.32
C VAL A 329 -15.80 -13.73 8.98
N THR A 330 -15.53 -13.91 10.27
CA THR A 330 -16.16 -14.99 11.06
C THR A 330 -17.50 -14.58 11.65
N THR A 331 -17.71 -13.29 11.89
CA THR A 331 -18.96 -12.77 12.41
C THR A 331 -19.79 -12.14 11.29
N ALA A 332 -21.03 -12.63 11.08
CA ALA A 332 -21.93 -12.05 10.11
C ALA A 332 -22.27 -10.59 10.47
N PRO A 333 -22.16 -9.65 9.53
CA PRO A 333 -22.53 -8.26 9.80
C PRO A 333 -24.05 -8.16 10.01
N THR A 334 -24.45 -7.34 10.98
CA THR A 334 -25.86 -7.08 11.24
C THR A 334 -26.12 -5.58 11.13
N ILE A 335 -27.04 -5.18 10.26
CA ILE A 335 -27.49 -3.80 10.15
C ILE A 335 -28.62 -3.60 11.14
N THR A 336 -28.47 -2.64 12.06
CA THR A 336 -29.46 -2.31 13.09
C THR A 336 -30.31 -1.11 12.72
N GLY A 337 -29.81 -0.23 11.84
CA GLY A 337 -30.54 0.95 11.41
C GLY A 337 -29.91 1.67 10.22
N VAL A 338 -30.71 2.52 9.58
CA VAL A 338 -30.25 3.48 8.58
C VAL A 338 -30.86 4.83 8.91
N THR A 339 -30.00 5.81 9.19
CA THR A 339 -30.43 7.18 9.46
C THR A 339 -30.17 8.04 8.24
N VAL A 340 -31.20 8.75 7.78
CA VAL A 340 -31.13 9.65 6.63
C VAL A 340 -31.25 11.10 7.10
N LEU A 341 -30.33 11.95 6.64
CA LEU A 341 -30.29 13.38 6.94
C LEU A 341 -30.29 14.21 5.64
N PRO A 342 -31.01 15.34 5.62
CA PRO A 342 -31.93 15.83 6.66
C PRO A 342 -33.19 14.96 6.78
N SER A 343 -33.65 14.70 8.00
CA SER A 343 -34.81 13.86 8.27
C SER A 343 -36.14 14.51 7.85
N ALA A 344 -36.20 15.85 7.86
CA ALA A 344 -37.28 16.67 7.33
C ALA A 344 -36.70 18.02 6.86
N THR A 345 -37.13 18.46 5.70
CA THR A 345 -36.73 19.77 5.16
C THR A 345 -37.83 20.34 4.27
N THR A 346 -37.90 21.66 4.23
CA THR A 346 -38.73 22.39 3.29
C THR A 346 -37.86 22.92 2.18
N VAL A 347 -38.12 22.54 0.95
CA VAL A 347 -37.30 22.88 -0.20
C VAL A 347 -38.18 23.52 -1.28
N ASN A 348 -37.65 24.53 -1.95
CA ASN A 348 -38.34 25.16 -3.06
C ASN A 348 -38.40 24.21 -4.28
N LYS A 349 -39.47 24.33 -5.06
CA LYS A 349 -39.56 23.64 -6.35
C LYS A 349 -38.40 23.99 -7.25
N GLY A 350 -37.86 23.02 -7.97
CA GLY A 350 -36.70 23.16 -8.85
C GLY A 350 -35.34 23.21 -8.14
N SER A 351 -35.31 23.09 -6.80
CA SER A 351 -34.05 23.09 -6.03
C SER A 351 -33.53 21.68 -5.80
N THR A 352 -32.25 21.58 -5.38
CA THR A 352 -31.61 20.33 -5.02
C THR A 352 -31.25 20.28 -3.54
N VAL A 353 -31.31 19.09 -2.94
CA VAL A 353 -30.88 18.81 -1.57
C VAL A 353 -29.95 17.63 -1.55
N GLN A 354 -28.83 17.74 -0.85
CA GLN A 354 -27.96 16.60 -0.59
C GLN A 354 -28.53 15.79 0.58
N MET A 355 -28.89 14.55 0.30
CA MET A 355 -29.27 13.56 1.31
C MET A 355 -28.05 12.74 1.69
N ASN A 356 -27.84 12.52 2.99
CA ASN A 356 -26.78 11.70 3.53
C ASN A 356 -27.39 10.56 4.34
N ALA A 357 -26.89 9.36 4.15
CA ALA A 357 -27.29 8.20 4.93
C ALA A 357 -26.13 7.72 5.80
N THR A 358 -26.44 7.34 7.04
CA THR A 358 -25.52 6.65 7.93
C THR A 358 -26.13 5.29 8.24
N VAL A 359 -25.38 4.23 7.97
CA VAL A 359 -25.75 2.86 8.31
C VAL A 359 -25.21 2.54 9.69
N GLU A 360 -26.01 1.97 10.55
CA GLU A 360 -25.64 1.51 11.90
C GLU A 360 -25.73 -0.01 11.96
N GLY A 361 -24.75 -0.65 12.62
CA GLY A 361 -24.70 -2.10 12.68
C GLY A 361 -23.59 -2.62 13.56
N THR A 362 -23.39 -3.93 13.56
CA THR A 362 -22.30 -4.64 14.21
C THR A 362 -21.53 -5.49 13.21
N GLY A 363 -20.21 -5.67 13.47
CA GLY A 363 -19.31 -6.34 12.54
C GLY A 363 -18.90 -5.44 11.37
N LEU A 364 -18.35 -6.04 10.33
CA LEU A 364 -17.96 -5.33 9.10
C LEU A 364 -19.16 -5.20 8.16
N TYR A 365 -19.94 -4.15 8.29
CA TYR A 365 -21.14 -3.91 7.47
C TYR A 365 -20.92 -2.83 6.42
N PRO A 366 -21.60 -2.93 5.24
CA PRO A 366 -21.49 -1.95 4.17
C PRO A 366 -22.12 -0.62 4.56
N GLN A 367 -21.47 0.50 4.22
CA GLN A 367 -22.01 1.86 4.38
C GLN A 367 -22.74 2.35 3.12
N GLY A 368 -22.65 1.63 2.02
CA GLY A 368 -23.31 1.99 0.78
C GLY A 368 -24.83 1.82 0.88
N VAL A 369 -25.59 2.82 0.39
CA VAL A 369 -27.04 2.80 0.35
C VAL A 369 -27.54 2.95 -1.09
N THR A 370 -28.72 2.39 -1.37
CA THR A 370 -29.45 2.64 -2.60
C THR A 370 -30.59 3.59 -2.32
N TRP A 371 -30.67 4.67 -3.08
CA TRP A 371 -31.68 5.68 -2.94
C TRP A 371 -32.92 5.38 -3.80
N ALA A 372 -34.05 5.58 -3.24
CA ALA A 372 -35.34 5.54 -3.96
C ALA A 372 -36.28 6.62 -3.43
N ILE A 373 -37.14 7.12 -4.28
CA ILE A 373 -38.18 8.08 -3.92
C ILE A 373 -39.54 7.37 -3.95
N SER A 374 -40.37 7.64 -2.96
CA SER A 374 -41.73 7.17 -2.92
C SER A 374 -42.65 8.30 -2.44
N GLY A 375 -43.93 8.33 -2.91
CA GLY A 375 -44.90 9.30 -2.48
C GLY A 375 -44.73 10.71 -3.06
N ASN A 376 -43.87 10.89 -4.05
CA ASN A 376 -43.71 12.17 -4.75
C ASN A 376 -44.96 12.45 -5.64
N SER A 377 -45.45 13.69 -5.60
CA SER A 377 -46.58 14.16 -6.43
C SER A 377 -46.12 14.60 -7.83
N ASP A 378 -44.85 14.89 -8.00
CA ASP A 378 -44.23 15.32 -9.27
C ASP A 378 -43.24 14.27 -9.77
N SER A 379 -43.54 13.69 -10.94
CA SER A 379 -42.69 12.69 -11.58
C SER A 379 -41.32 13.21 -12.01
N ALA A 380 -41.10 14.52 -12.07
CA ALA A 380 -39.84 15.16 -12.35
C ALA A 380 -38.90 15.20 -11.13
N THR A 381 -39.38 14.81 -9.93
CA THR A 381 -38.55 14.67 -8.74
C THR A 381 -37.69 13.42 -8.88
N THR A 382 -36.34 13.58 -8.80
CA THR A 382 -35.39 12.52 -8.98
C THR A 382 -34.32 12.52 -7.86
N ILE A 383 -33.74 11.37 -7.60
CA ILE A 383 -32.59 11.25 -6.70
C ILE A 383 -31.45 10.54 -7.42
N THR A 384 -30.28 11.10 -7.30
CA THR A 384 -29.06 10.47 -7.86
C THR A 384 -28.54 9.37 -6.93
N ARG A 385 -27.63 8.55 -7.45
CA ARG A 385 -26.93 7.53 -6.67
C ARG A 385 -26.18 8.12 -5.48
N ASP A 386 -25.64 9.34 -5.62
CA ASP A 386 -24.90 10.05 -4.58
C ASP A 386 -25.79 10.79 -3.59
N GLY A 387 -27.12 10.57 -3.65
CA GLY A 387 -28.09 11.14 -2.74
C GLY A 387 -28.46 12.59 -3.05
N VAL A 388 -28.22 13.10 -4.25
CA VAL A 388 -28.69 14.42 -4.64
C VAL A 388 -30.16 14.30 -5.07
N LEU A 389 -31.05 14.80 -4.22
CA LEU A 389 -32.48 14.89 -4.47
C LEU A 389 -32.76 16.18 -5.24
N THR A 390 -33.33 16.07 -6.43
CA THR A 390 -33.83 17.20 -7.24
C THR A 390 -35.34 17.24 -7.17
N ILE A 391 -35.88 18.36 -6.70
CA ILE A 391 -37.34 18.56 -6.59
C ILE A 391 -37.89 19.01 -7.93
N GLY A 392 -38.98 18.40 -8.40
CA GLY A 392 -39.67 18.81 -9.61
C GLY A 392 -40.13 20.27 -9.56
N SER A 393 -40.28 20.86 -10.71
CA SER A 393 -40.65 22.28 -10.86
C SER A 393 -42.13 22.50 -11.13
N THR A 394 -42.92 21.42 -11.34
CA THR A 394 -44.35 21.46 -11.64
C THR A 394 -45.23 21.38 -10.41
#